data_1ed917d9a4dca16f7864749417ce15e0
#
_entry.id   1ed917d9a4dca16f7864749417ce15e0
#
_cell.length_a   1.000
_cell.length_b   1.000
_cell.length_c   1.000
_cell.angle_alpha   90.00
_cell.angle_beta   90.00
_cell.angle_gamma   90.00
#
_symmetry.space_group_name_H-M   'P 1'
#
loop_
_entity.id
_entity.type
_entity.pdbx_description
1 polymer ?
#
loop_
_entity_poly.entity_id
_entity_poly.type
_entity_poly.pdbx_seq_one_letter_code
_entity_poly.pdbx_strand_id
1 'polypeptide(L)'
;MKSRLLQRVPLKSTASLAGHPLRLRAVQTRAASSVSQRPNSDYVSFPGALKSAFTSQLKFESPESYNALPTYRVVDQHGTIVDSSFEPDLSEEAIVKLYKDMLFVSVMDLIMFDAQRQGRISFYMVSAGEEAVSVGSSSVLDPEDVIFCQYREQGVFKERGYTTKEFMSQLFANKNDSGKGRNMPIHYGSKRLNVHTISSPLATQLPQASGAAYALKLQRQQDPNSKPRVCVTYFGEGAASEGDFHAAMNIAATRGCPAIFICRNNGYAI
;
A
#
# COMPACT_ATOMS: atom_id res chain seq x y z
N MET A 1 -6.03 27.87 -54.05
CA MET A 1 -4.78 28.04 -54.84
C MET A 1 -3.56 27.62 -54.01
N LYS A 2 -2.76 26.75 -54.60
CA LYS A 2 -1.39 26.30 -54.24
C LYS A 2 -1.26 25.31 -53.07
N SER A 3 -1.23 24.06 -53.46
CA SER A 3 -0.57 22.90 -52.90
C SER A 3 0.91 23.14 -52.57
N ARG A 4 1.40 22.60 -51.46
CA ARG A 4 2.84 22.31 -51.28
C ARG A 4 3.07 20.87 -50.88
N LEU A 5 3.84 20.25 -51.72
CA LEU A 5 4.34 18.90 -51.76
C LEU A 5 5.01 18.46 -50.44
N LEU A 6 4.71 17.22 -50.08
CA LEU A 6 5.50 16.39 -49.18
C LEU A 6 6.79 15.95 -49.90
N GLN A 7 7.94 16.38 -49.42
CA GLN A 7 9.24 15.83 -49.82
C GLN A 7 9.53 14.56 -49.02
N ARG A 8 9.72 13.47 -49.73
CA ARG A 8 10.17 12.17 -49.22
C ARG A 8 11.67 12.27 -48.88
N VAL A 9 12.06 11.92 -47.66
CA VAL A 9 13.44 11.70 -47.27
C VAL A 9 13.79 10.24 -47.56
N PRO A 10 14.90 9.95 -48.27
CA PRO A 10 15.29 8.57 -48.56
C PRO A 10 15.92 7.89 -47.36
N LEU A 11 15.41 6.69 -47.02
CA LEU A 11 16.03 5.75 -46.10
C LEU A 11 17.32 5.20 -46.75
N LYS A 12 18.47 5.46 -46.12
CA LYS A 12 19.74 4.76 -46.43
C LYS A 12 19.74 3.41 -45.74
N SER A 13 19.98 2.39 -46.50
CA SER A 13 20.06 0.99 -46.14
C SER A 13 21.35 0.60 -45.43
N THR A 14 21.23 -0.43 -44.59
CA THR A 14 22.18 -1.49 -44.27
C THR A 14 23.32 -1.21 -43.31
N ALA A 15 23.14 -1.68 -42.07
CA ALA A 15 24.20 -2.32 -41.31
C ALA A 15 23.69 -3.68 -40.82
N SER A 16 24.32 -4.72 -41.35
CA SER A 16 24.17 -6.11 -40.95
C SER A 16 24.65 -6.30 -39.51
N LEU A 17 23.76 -6.60 -38.60
CA LEU A 17 24.10 -7.12 -37.28
C LEU A 17 23.88 -8.61 -37.29
N ALA A 18 25.01 -9.34 -37.20
CA ALA A 18 25.07 -10.79 -37.08
C ALA A 18 24.20 -11.27 -35.89
N GLY A 19 23.30 -12.20 -36.18
CA GLY A 19 22.35 -12.72 -35.22
C GLY A 19 22.98 -13.56 -34.15
N HIS A 20 22.66 -13.22 -32.90
CA HIS A 20 22.66 -14.19 -31.82
C HIS A 20 21.28 -14.86 -31.80
N PRO A 21 21.19 -16.19 -31.80
CA PRO A 21 19.89 -16.84 -31.70
C PRO A 21 19.33 -16.64 -30.30
N LEU A 22 18.33 -15.79 -30.18
CA LEU A 22 17.45 -15.77 -29.01
C LEU A 22 16.82 -17.15 -28.88
N ARG A 23 17.33 -17.96 -27.97
CA ARG A 23 16.64 -19.16 -27.52
C ARG A 23 15.34 -18.72 -26.83
N LEU A 24 14.27 -18.67 -27.59
CA LEU A 24 12.92 -18.63 -27.05
C LEU A 24 12.77 -19.92 -26.20
N ARG A 25 12.89 -19.77 -24.87
CA ARG A 25 12.40 -20.81 -23.96
C ARG A 25 10.92 -20.95 -24.29
N ALA A 26 10.55 -22.11 -24.78
CA ALA A 26 9.15 -22.47 -24.93
C ALA A 26 8.46 -22.21 -23.59
N VAL A 27 7.59 -21.22 -23.55
CA VAL A 27 6.64 -21.05 -22.47
C VAL A 27 5.80 -22.33 -22.55
N GLN A 28 5.98 -23.23 -21.59
CA GLN A 28 5.05 -24.33 -21.42
C GLN A 28 3.69 -23.69 -21.09
N THR A 29 2.89 -23.53 -22.13
CA THR A 29 1.48 -23.28 -21.94
C THR A 29 0.94 -24.51 -21.21
N ARG A 30 0.68 -24.35 -19.90
CA ARG A 30 -0.17 -25.32 -19.21
C ARG A 30 -1.43 -25.40 -20.04
N ALA A 31 -1.68 -26.57 -20.64
CA ALA A 31 -2.94 -26.82 -21.30
C ALA A 31 -4.05 -26.42 -20.31
N ALA A 32 -4.91 -25.51 -20.74
CA ALA A 32 -6.10 -25.21 -19.98
C ALA A 32 -6.82 -26.53 -19.77
N SER A 33 -6.82 -27.04 -18.54
CA SER A 33 -7.58 -28.25 -18.23
C SER A 33 -9.03 -27.90 -18.50
N SER A 34 -9.58 -28.48 -19.56
CA SER A 34 -11.00 -28.37 -19.81
C SER A 34 -11.72 -28.87 -18.56
N VAL A 35 -12.60 -28.01 -17.99
CA VAL A 35 -13.44 -28.42 -16.88
C VAL A 35 -14.40 -29.49 -17.40
N SER A 36 -14.01 -30.75 -17.28
CA SER A 36 -14.93 -31.84 -17.57
C SER A 36 -15.78 -32.09 -16.33
N GLN A 37 -17.02 -31.65 -16.36
CA GLN A 37 -18.01 -32.07 -15.38
C GLN A 37 -18.30 -33.56 -15.60
N ARG A 38 -18.01 -34.39 -14.61
CA ARG A 38 -18.50 -35.76 -14.61
C ARG A 38 -19.98 -35.75 -14.28
N PRO A 39 -20.86 -36.40 -15.09
CA PRO A 39 -22.30 -36.32 -14.92
C PRO A 39 -22.83 -36.68 -13.51
N ASN A 40 -22.10 -37.47 -12.76
CA ASN A 40 -22.50 -37.96 -11.42
C ASN A 40 -21.56 -37.53 -10.32
N SER A 41 -20.92 -36.35 -10.43
CA SER A 41 -20.10 -35.83 -9.33
C SER A 41 -20.93 -34.94 -8.40
N ASP A 42 -20.69 -35.04 -7.10
CA ASP A 42 -21.34 -34.23 -6.08
C ASP A 42 -20.80 -32.79 -6.01
N TYR A 43 -19.83 -32.47 -6.86
CA TYR A 43 -19.18 -31.16 -6.88
C TYR A 43 -18.66 -30.79 -8.27
N VAL A 44 -18.46 -29.51 -8.47
CA VAL A 44 -17.76 -28.93 -9.63
C VAL A 44 -16.39 -28.39 -9.20
N SER A 45 -15.36 -28.65 -10.02
CA SER A 45 -14.04 -28.09 -9.84
C SER A 45 -13.79 -27.01 -10.88
N PHE A 46 -13.47 -25.78 -10.41
CA PHE A 46 -13.03 -24.67 -11.27
C PHE A 46 -11.52 -24.54 -11.21
N PRO A 47 -10.83 -24.25 -12.34
CA PRO A 47 -9.39 -24.01 -12.32
C PRO A 47 -9.03 -22.88 -11.35
N GLY A 48 -8.12 -23.17 -10.41
CA GLY A 48 -7.68 -22.17 -9.40
C GLY A 48 -8.66 -21.88 -8.27
N ALA A 49 -9.80 -22.56 -8.22
CA ALA A 49 -10.80 -22.39 -7.16
C ALA A 49 -10.99 -23.67 -6.34
N LEU A 50 -11.62 -23.52 -5.18
CA LEU A 50 -12.06 -24.65 -4.36
C LEU A 50 -13.17 -25.44 -5.07
N LYS A 51 -13.31 -26.72 -4.68
CA LYS A 51 -14.44 -27.53 -5.12
C LYS A 51 -15.74 -26.91 -4.62
N SER A 52 -16.70 -26.74 -5.52
CA SER A 52 -18.02 -26.23 -5.18
C SER A 52 -19.02 -27.40 -5.19
N ALA A 53 -19.74 -27.62 -4.10
CA ALA A 53 -20.79 -28.62 -4.01
C ALA A 53 -22.02 -28.18 -4.81
N PHE A 54 -22.73 -29.15 -5.40
CA PHE A 54 -24.03 -28.88 -5.97
C PHE A 54 -25.08 -28.77 -4.86
N THR A 55 -26.01 -27.87 -5.05
CA THR A 55 -27.19 -27.73 -4.19
C THR A 55 -28.44 -27.49 -5.06
N SER A 56 -29.54 -28.08 -4.63
CA SER A 56 -30.86 -27.80 -5.21
C SER A 56 -31.64 -26.69 -4.46
N GLN A 57 -31.06 -26.21 -3.36
CA GLN A 57 -31.65 -25.15 -2.53
C GLN A 57 -30.97 -23.81 -2.85
N LEU A 58 -31.75 -22.84 -3.30
CA LEU A 58 -31.32 -21.46 -3.42
C LEU A 58 -31.37 -20.80 -2.06
N LYS A 59 -30.19 -20.44 -1.51
CA LYS A 59 -30.07 -19.73 -0.25
C LYS A 59 -29.79 -18.26 -0.52
N PHE A 60 -30.64 -17.40 -0.01
CA PHE A 60 -30.40 -15.95 0.01
C PHE A 60 -29.71 -15.60 1.32
N GLU A 61 -28.63 -14.85 1.23
CA GLU A 61 -27.89 -14.33 2.38
C GLU A 61 -27.99 -12.81 2.39
N SER A 62 -28.28 -12.25 3.56
CA SER A 62 -28.24 -10.81 3.77
C SER A 62 -27.03 -10.42 4.60
N PRO A 63 -26.55 -9.17 4.54
CA PRO A 63 -25.44 -8.72 5.39
C PRO A 63 -25.66 -8.95 6.88
N GLU A 64 -26.93 -8.89 7.35
CA GLU A 64 -27.29 -9.13 8.74
C GLU A 64 -27.16 -10.61 9.16
N SER A 65 -27.10 -11.52 8.20
CA SER A 65 -26.94 -12.96 8.48
C SER A 65 -25.49 -13.35 8.80
N TYR A 66 -24.53 -12.47 8.54
CA TYR A 66 -23.13 -12.73 8.82
C TYR A 66 -22.75 -12.33 10.23
N ASN A 67 -22.07 -13.22 10.94
CA ASN A 67 -21.45 -12.85 12.21
C ASN A 67 -20.32 -11.84 11.98
N ALA A 68 -20.26 -10.80 12.81
CA ALA A 68 -19.11 -9.90 12.80
C ALA A 68 -17.83 -10.66 13.11
N LEU A 69 -16.74 -10.32 12.39
CA LEU A 69 -15.43 -10.87 12.71
C LEU A 69 -15.02 -10.40 14.11
N PRO A 70 -14.51 -11.29 14.97
CA PRO A 70 -14.04 -10.90 16.29
C PRO A 70 -12.85 -9.95 16.17
N THR A 71 -12.80 -8.95 17.05
CA THR A 71 -11.68 -8.02 17.14
C THR A 71 -10.53 -8.68 17.92
N TYR A 72 -9.37 -8.79 17.27
CA TYR A 72 -8.15 -9.27 17.93
C TYR A 72 -7.64 -8.22 18.91
N ARG A 73 -7.37 -8.64 20.15
CA ARG A 73 -6.91 -7.77 21.21
C ARG A 73 -5.92 -8.50 22.11
N VAL A 74 -4.74 -7.94 22.29
CA VAL A 74 -3.68 -8.47 23.15
C VAL A 74 -3.69 -7.80 24.54
N VAL A 75 -4.05 -6.52 24.58
CA VAL A 75 -4.05 -5.69 25.78
C VAL A 75 -5.44 -5.11 25.97
N ASP A 76 -5.94 -5.07 27.22
CA ASP A 76 -7.21 -4.45 27.54
C ASP A 76 -7.12 -2.91 27.58
N GLN A 77 -8.25 -2.26 27.87
CA GLN A 77 -8.32 -0.78 27.93
C GLN A 77 -7.50 -0.16 29.08
N HIS A 78 -7.05 -0.97 30.05
CA HIS A 78 -6.22 -0.54 31.19
C HIS A 78 -4.75 -0.84 30.98
N GLY A 79 -4.37 -1.41 29.83
CA GLY A 79 -3.00 -1.81 29.53
C GLY A 79 -2.62 -3.18 30.09
N THR A 80 -3.59 -3.96 30.59
CA THR A 80 -3.34 -5.30 31.11
C THR A 80 -3.27 -6.29 29.95
N ILE A 81 -2.25 -7.15 29.93
CA ILE A 81 -2.10 -8.20 28.94
C ILE A 81 -3.20 -9.24 29.13
N VAL A 82 -3.98 -9.51 28.09
CA VAL A 82 -5.11 -10.45 28.10
C VAL A 82 -4.60 -11.89 27.96
N ASP A 83 -3.58 -12.10 27.15
CA ASP A 83 -2.95 -13.39 26.90
C ASP A 83 -1.43 -13.24 26.89
N SER A 84 -0.79 -13.74 27.94
CA SER A 84 0.65 -13.64 28.13
C SER A 84 1.49 -14.38 27.06
N SER A 85 0.89 -15.28 26.29
CA SER A 85 1.57 -15.95 25.18
C SER A 85 1.85 -15.02 23.99
N PHE A 86 1.22 -13.85 23.95
CA PHE A 86 1.35 -12.84 22.90
C PHE A 86 1.97 -11.52 23.40
N GLU A 87 2.69 -11.57 24.51
CA GLU A 87 3.40 -10.40 25.01
C GLU A 87 4.44 -9.93 23.99
N PRO A 88 4.39 -8.66 23.55
CA PRO A 88 5.39 -8.13 22.62
C PRO A 88 6.78 -8.09 23.28
N ASP A 89 7.78 -8.65 22.61
CA ASP A 89 9.18 -8.57 23.04
C ASP A 89 9.76 -7.20 22.62
N LEU A 90 9.47 -6.17 23.40
CA LEU A 90 9.93 -4.80 23.18
C LEU A 90 10.76 -4.33 24.38
N SER A 91 11.93 -3.75 24.09
CA SER A 91 12.72 -3.09 25.14
C SER A 91 12.04 -1.82 25.65
N GLU A 92 12.36 -1.42 26.87
CA GLU A 92 11.84 -0.17 27.45
C GLU A 92 12.19 1.04 26.58
N GLU A 93 13.40 1.09 26.01
CA GLU A 93 13.82 2.18 25.11
C GLU A 93 12.96 2.20 23.84
N ALA A 94 12.60 1.05 23.28
CA ALA A 94 11.73 0.95 22.11
C ALA A 94 10.31 1.47 22.44
N ILE A 95 9.75 1.07 23.57
CA ILE A 95 8.44 1.53 24.02
C ILE A 95 8.43 3.05 24.23
N VAL A 96 9.45 3.57 24.92
CA VAL A 96 9.60 5.02 25.15
C VAL A 96 9.77 5.79 23.82
N LYS A 97 10.52 5.22 22.85
CA LYS A 97 10.63 5.81 21.51
C LYS A 97 9.28 5.90 20.83
N LEU A 98 8.52 4.81 20.80
CA LEU A 98 7.19 4.76 20.18
C LEU A 98 6.25 5.80 20.82
N TYR A 99 6.24 5.88 22.15
CA TYR A 99 5.46 6.88 22.88
C TYR A 99 5.86 8.31 22.52
N LYS A 100 7.17 8.61 22.45
CA LYS A 100 7.66 9.93 22.03
C LYS A 100 7.28 10.27 20.60
N ASP A 101 7.29 9.29 19.70
CA ASP A 101 6.90 9.51 18.30
C ASP A 101 5.39 9.77 18.18
N MET A 102 4.54 9.07 18.94
CA MET A 102 3.10 9.37 19.02
C MET A 102 2.85 10.76 19.60
N LEU A 103 3.52 11.11 20.70
CA LEU A 103 3.39 12.45 21.32
C LEU A 103 3.87 13.55 20.36
N PHE A 104 4.96 13.33 19.63
CA PHE A 104 5.43 14.29 18.62
C PHE A 104 4.36 14.55 17.57
N VAL A 105 3.71 13.51 17.04
CA VAL A 105 2.65 13.64 16.03
C VAL A 105 1.47 14.45 16.60
N SER A 106 1.01 14.12 17.80
CA SER A 106 -0.10 14.80 18.46
C SER A 106 0.19 16.28 18.68
N VAL A 107 1.39 16.63 19.17
CA VAL A 107 1.80 18.03 19.38
C VAL A 107 1.95 18.77 18.05
N MET A 108 2.56 18.12 17.04
CA MET A 108 2.70 18.70 15.70
C MET A 108 1.34 18.98 15.08
N ASP A 109 0.39 18.06 15.22
CA ASP A 109 -0.96 18.21 14.69
C ASP A 109 -1.67 19.44 15.28
N LEU A 110 -1.58 19.64 16.60
CA LEU A 110 -2.16 20.82 17.26
C LEU A 110 -1.56 22.13 16.70
N ILE A 111 -0.23 22.19 16.63
CA ILE A 111 0.47 23.42 16.16
C ILE A 111 0.16 23.70 14.67
N MET A 112 0.14 22.65 13.84
CA MET A 112 -0.08 22.82 12.41
C MET A 112 -1.55 23.06 12.07
N PHE A 113 -2.48 22.51 12.85
CA PHE A 113 -3.89 22.84 12.74
C PHE A 113 -4.11 24.35 12.99
N ASP A 114 -3.51 24.90 14.05
CA ASP A 114 -3.57 26.33 14.33
C ASP A 114 -2.91 27.17 13.23
N ALA A 115 -1.77 26.74 12.70
CA ALA A 115 -1.10 27.39 11.59
C ALA A 115 -1.98 27.44 10.33
N GLN A 116 -2.72 26.37 10.06
CA GLN A 116 -3.68 26.32 8.96
C GLN A 116 -4.86 27.27 9.22
N ARG A 117 -5.42 27.29 10.43
CA ARG A 117 -6.49 28.23 10.81
C ARG A 117 -6.07 29.69 10.69
N GLN A 118 -4.81 30.00 10.92
CA GLN A 118 -4.23 31.33 10.72
C GLN A 118 -3.86 31.63 9.25
N GLY A 119 -4.11 30.70 8.32
CA GLY A 119 -3.79 30.88 6.90
C GLY A 119 -2.30 30.85 6.57
N ARG A 120 -1.44 30.34 7.48
CA ARG A 120 0.00 30.19 7.24
C ARG A 120 0.35 29.04 6.32
N ILE A 121 -0.47 27.98 6.31
CA ILE A 121 -0.43 26.87 5.38
C ILE A 121 -1.82 26.65 4.79
N SER A 122 -1.88 26.15 3.57
CA SER A 122 -3.14 26.04 2.81
C SER A 122 -4.03 24.90 3.26
N PHE A 123 -3.45 23.85 3.83
CA PHE A 123 -4.18 22.65 4.20
C PHE A 123 -3.47 21.92 5.34
N TYR A 124 -4.25 21.30 6.24
CA TYR A 124 -3.74 20.37 7.25
C TYR A 124 -4.85 19.42 7.69
N MET A 125 -4.47 18.19 7.99
CA MET A 125 -5.37 17.19 8.57
C MET A 125 -4.68 16.52 9.74
N VAL A 126 -5.35 16.50 10.88
CA VAL A 126 -4.87 15.86 12.10
C VAL A 126 -5.09 14.35 12.04
N SER A 127 -4.26 13.62 12.77
CA SER A 127 -4.37 12.17 12.99
C SER A 127 -4.75 11.83 14.43
N ALA A 128 -5.39 12.76 15.13
CA ALA A 128 -5.72 12.65 16.54
C ALA A 128 -6.49 11.34 16.86
N GLY A 129 -5.96 10.57 17.82
CA GLY A 129 -6.50 9.27 18.22
C GLY A 129 -6.03 8.09 17.37
N GLU A 130 -5.27 8.32 16.30
CA GLU A 130 -4.78 7.29 15.37
C GLU A 130 -3.25 7.16 15.38
N GLU A 131 -2.57 7.86 16.28
CA GLU A 131 -1.10 7.91 16.34
C GLU A 131 -0.51 6.50 16.54
N ALA A 132 -1.14 5.70 17.40
CA ALA A 132 -0.67 4.36 17.70
C ALA A 132 -0.79 3.39 16.50
N VAL A 133 -1.81 3.56 15.64
CA VAL A 133 -1.97 2.73 14.43
C VAL A 133 -0.80 2.97 13.49
N SER A 134 -0.46 4.22 13.22
CA SER A 134 0.59 4.58 12.28
C SER A 134 2.00 4.31 12.84
N VAL A 135 2.28 4.70 14.07
CA VAL A 135 3.59 4.51 14.71
C VAL A 135 3.85 3.04 15.01
N GLY A 136 2.88 2.35 15.63
CA GLY A 136 3.04 0.95 16.03
C GLY A 136 3.16 0.00 14.83
N SER A 137 2.33 0.17 13.79
CA SER A 137 2.44 -0.68 12.61
C SER A 137 3.70 -0.43 11.79
N SER A 138 4.21 0.81 11.78
CA SER A 138 5.46 1.13 11.09
C SER A 138 6.69 0.57 11.81
N SER A 139 6.68 0.49 13.13
CA SER A 139 7.84 0.09 13.94
C SER A 139 8.30 -1.35 13.72
N VAL A 140 7.44 -2.20 13.20
CA VAL A 140 7.76 -3.61 12.89
C VAL A 140 8.22 -3.82 11.46
N LEU A 141 8.24 -2.77 10.64
CA LEU A 141 8.65 -2.84 9.24
C LEU A 141 10.17 -2.65 9.11
N ASP A 142 10.73 -3.38 8.15
CA ASP A 142 12.15 -3.21 7.82
C ASP A 142 12.39 -1.87 7.11
N PRO A 143 13.54 -1.20 7.35
CA PRO A 143 13.91 0.01 6.62
C PRO A 143 13.89 -0.12 5.10
N GLU A 144 14.08 -1.32 4.56
CA GLU A 144 14.04 -1.59 3.12
C GLU A 144 12.64 -1.86 2.57
N ASP A 145 11.64 -2.04 3.43
CA ASP A 145 10.25 -2.20 3.01
C ASP A 145 9.73 -0.93 2.35
N VAL A 146 8.88 -1.11 1.35
CA VAL A 146 8.32 -0.03 0.55
C VAL A 146 6.95 0.35 1.11
N ILE A 147 6.75 1.64 1.36
CA ILE A 147 5.53 2.12 2.00
C ILE A 147 4.78 3.11 1.10
N PHE A 148 3.46 2.94 1.05
CA PHE A 148 2.51 3.86 0.45
C PHE A 148 1.53 4.34 1.52
N CYS A 149 1.51 5.64 1.77
CA CYS A 149 0.68 6.26 2.80
C CYS A 149 -0.48 7.05 2.19
N GLN A 150 -1.45 7.36 3.03
CA GLN A 150 -2.47 8.37 2.84
C GLN A 150 -2.12 9.60 3.69
N TYR A 151 -2.97 10.60 3.70
CA TYR A 151 -2.70 11.91 4.32
C TYR A 151 -2.72 11.93 5.87
N ARG A 152 -3.08 10.83 6.56
CA ARG A 152 -3.09 10.75 8.04
C ARG A 152 -1.96 9.91 8.63
N GLU A 153 -1.01 9.46 7.84
CA GLU A 153 0.08 8.60 8.29
C GLU A 153 1.36 9.37 8.64
N GLN A 154 1.23 10.56 9.27
CA GLN A 154 2.36 11.33 9.80
C GLN A 154 3.22 10.48 10.76
N GLY A 155 2.58 9.60 11.54
CA GLY A 155 3.26 8.70 12.45
C GLY A 155 4.20 7.72 11.78
N VAL A 156 3.84 7.21 10.60
CA VAL A 156 4.72 6.35 9.77
C VAL A 156 5.99 7.10 9.38
N PHE A 157 5.85 8.33 8.89
CA PHE A 157 7.00 9.16 8.53
C PHE A 157 7.89 9.45 9.73
N LYS A 158 7.28 9.80 10.89
CA LYS A 158 8.00 10.12 12.11
C LYS A 158 8.78 8.92 12.63
N GLU A 159 8.13 7.77 12.73
CA GLU A 159 8.74 6.53 13.20
C GLU A 159 9.93 6.11 12.32
N ARG A 160 9.80 6.24 11.00
CA ARG A 160 10.85 5.94 10.02
C ARG A 160 11.98 6.96 9.98
N GLY A 161 11.93 8.00 10.78
CA GLY A 161 12.98 9.00 10.93
C GLY A 161 12.86 10.22 10.01
N TYR A 162 11.65 10.57 9.59
CA TYR A 162 11.38 11.87 8.97
C TYR A 162 11.55 12.96 10.01
N THR A 163 12.42 13.90 9.73
CA THR A 163 12.82 14.92 10.70
C THR A 163 11.80 16.06 10.78
N THR A 164 11.75 16.76 11.91
CA THR A 164 10.94 18.00 12.05
C THR A 164 11.20 19.01 10.92
N LYS A 165 12.47 19.12 10.49
CA LYS A 165 12.85 19.98 9.38
C LYS A 165 12.21 19.55 8.07
N GLU A 166 12.14 18.26 7.79
CA GLU A 166 11.50 17.72 6.59
C GLU A 166 9.99 17.95 6.63
N PHE A 167 9.31 17.69 7.77
CA PHE A 167 7.89 18.03 7.96
C PHE A 167 7.62 19.51 7.67
N MET A 168 8.34 20.41 8.33
CA MET A 168 8.15 21.84 8.14
C MET A 168 8.51 22.30 6.73
N SER A 169 9.50 21.69 6.11
CA SER A 169 9.88 22.02 4.74
C SER A 169 8.77 21.73 3.74
N GLN A 170 8.10 20.60 3.90
CA GLN A 170 6.98 20.21 3.04
C GLN A 170 5.74 21.05 3.35
N LEU A 171 5.37 21.23 4.62
CA LEU A 171 4.18 21.97 5.04
C LEU A 171 4.22 23.44 4.58
N PHE A 172 5.38 24.07 4.64
CA PHE A 172 5.58 25.45 4.23
C PHE A 172 6.16 25.59 2.81
N ALA A 173 6.25 24.52 2.05
CA ALA A 173 6.70 24.49 0.66
C ALA A 173 8.03 25.25 0.44
N ASN A 174 8.98 25.12 1.37
CA ASN A 174 10.23 25.87 1.30
C ASN A 174 11.27 25.18 0.41
N LYS A 175 12.40 25.83 0.17
CA LYS A 175 13.46 25.34 -0.73
C LYS A 175 14.08 24.00 -0.35
N ASN A 176 13.92 23.57 0.90
CA ASN A 176 14.46 22.29 1.39
C ASN A 176 13.44 21.14 1.26
N ASP A 177 12.21 21.41 0.81
CA ASP A 177 11.24 20.38 0.53
C ASP A 177 11.71 19.49 -0.63
N SER A 178 11.70 18.18 -0.42
CA SER A 178 12.04 17.19 -1.45
C SER A 178 11.09 17.23 -2.64
N GLY A 179 9.83 17.56 -2.42
CA GLY A 179 8.79 17.79 -3.42
C GLY A 179 8.88 19.17 -4.11
N LYS A 180 9.80 20.03 -3.66
CA LYS A 180 10.03 21.37 -4.21
C LYS A 180 8.77 22.26 -4.22
N GLY A 181 7.93 22.12 -3.21
CA GLY A 181 6.69 22.88 -3.07
C GLY A 181 5.60 22.53 -4.09
N ARG A 182 5.71 21.41 -4.80
CA ARG A 182 4.71 21.02 -5.81
C ARG A 182 3.51 20.31 -5.22
N ASN A 183 3.67 19.72 -4.04
CA ASN A 183 2.62 18.98 -3.36
C ASN A 183 1.93 19.88 -2.31
N MET A 184 0.65 19.65 -2.15
CA MET A 184 -0.13 20.22 -1.05
C MET A 184 0.48 19.85 0.32
N PRO A 185 0.30 20.65 1.38
CA PRO A 185 0.70 20.23 2.74
C PRO A 185 0.19 18.82 3.08
N ILE A 186 0.92 18.13 3.94
CA ILE A 186 0.72 16.72 4.35
C ILE A 186 0.94 15.65 3.27
N HIS A 187 1.23 16.03 2.03
CA HIS A 187 1.55 15.07 0.96
C HIS A 187 3.05 14.76 0.94
N TYR A 188 3.50 14.20 2.05
CA TYR A 188 4.90 13.84 2.27
C TYR A 188 5.36 12.73 1.34
N GLY A 189 6.66 12.64 1.13
CA GLY A 189 7.31 11.54 0.43
C GLY A 189 8.81 11.55 0.73
N SER A 190 9.42 10.39 0.82
CA SER A 190 10.85 10.26 1.11
C SER A 190 11.48 9.04 0.46
N LYS A 191 12.29 9.28 -0.56
CA LYS A 191 13.07 8.20 -1.18
C LYS A 191 14.04 7.55 -0.18
N ARG A 192 14.60 8.34 0.73
CA ARG A 192 15.53 7.87 1.77
C ARG A 192 14.89 6.85 2.73
N LEU A 193 13.60 7.01 2.99
CA LEU A 193 12.83 6.19 3.93
C LEU A 193 11.99 5.12 3.22
N ASN A 194 12.11 4.98 1.91
CA ASN A 194 11.28 4.10 1.08
C ASN A 194 9.77 4.36 1.23
N VAL A 195 9.38 5.60 1.49
CA VAL A 195 7.98 6.02 1.56
C VAL A 195 7.64 6.83 0.33
N HIS A 196 6.70 6.32 -0.46
CA HIS A 196 6.24 6.98 -1.68
C HIS A 196 5.45 8.25 -1.36
N THR A 197 5.53 9.21 -2.28
CA THR A 197 4.81 10.48 -2.14
C THR A 197 3.31 10.23 -2.10
N ILE A 198 2.65 10.83 -1.10
CA ILE A 198 1.21 10.74 -0.90
C ILE A 198 0.47 11.37 -2.08
N SER A 199 -0.57 10.71 -2.54
CA SER A 199 -1.51 11.17 -3.57
C SER A 199 -2.77 11.73 -2.92
N SER A 200 -3.30 12.85 -3.44
CA SER A 200 -4.55 13.44 -2.94
C SER A 200 -5.79 12.60 -3.22
N PRO A 201 -5.98 12.05 -4.44
CA PRO A 201 -7.11 11.14 -4.70
C PRO A 201 -7.03 9.91 -3.81
N LEU A 202 -8.18 9.52 -3.25
CA LEU A 202 -8.28 8.36 -2.37
C LEU A 202 -8.02 7.06 -3.14
N ALA A 203 -7.47 6.07 -2.44
CA ALA A 203 -7.21 4.71 -2.91
C ALA A 203 -6.19 4.54 -4.04
N THR A 204 -5.77 5.60 -4.74
CA THR A 204 -4.86 5.47 -5.90
C THR A 204 -3.50 4.85 -5.55
N GLN A 205 -3.04 4.97 -4.30
CA GLN A 205 -1.81 4.34 -3.82
C GLN A 205 -1.91 2.80 -3.75
N LEU A 206 -3.11 2.25 -3.65
CA LEU A 206 -3.32 0.80 -3.45
C LEU A 206 -2.87 -0.04 -4.66
N PRO A 207 -3.31 0.23 -5.90
CA PRO A 207 -2.80 -0.48 -7.07
C PRO A 207 -1.32 -0.19 -7.33
N GLN A 208 -0.82 1.01 -6.98
CA GLN A 208 0.61 1.31 -7.05
C GLN A 208 1.41 0.42 -6.11
N ALA A 209 0.93 0.24 -4.87
CA ALA A 209 1.54 -0.66 -3.89
C ALA A 209 1.53 -2.12 -4.37
N SER A 210 0.43 -2.58 -4.97
CA SER A 210 0.35 -3.92 -5.56
C SER A 210 1.36 -4.11 -6.70
N GLY A 211 1.54 -3.08 -7.53
CA GLY A 211 2.57 -3.07 -8.59
C GLY A 211 4.00 -3.10 -8.03
N ALA A 212 4.27 -2.30 -6.99
CA ALA A 212 5.57 -2.30 -6.30
C ALA A 212 5.84 -3.66 -5.64
N ALA A 213 4.85 -4.25 -4.97
CA ALA A 213 4.97 -5.58 -4.38
C ALA A 213 5.25 -6.66 -5.44
N TYR A 214 4.62 -6.56 -6.60
CA TYR A 214 4.92 -7.45 -7.72
C TYR A 214 6.37 -7.31 -8.19
N ALA A 215 6.88 -6.08 -8.28
CA ALA A 215 8.28 -5.84 -8.61
C ALA A 215 9.24 -6.44 -7.56
N LEU A 216 8.95 -6.31 -6.26
CA LEU A 216 9.72 -6.95 -5.19
C LEU A 216 9.73 -8.49 -5.34
N LYS A 217 8.58 -9.08 -5.68
CA LYS A 217 8.49 -10.51 -5.97
C LYS A 217 9.40 -10.93 -7.13
N LEU A 218 9.39 -10.18 -8.24
CA LEU A 218 10.25 -10.47 -9.39
C LEU A 218 11.74 -10.33 -9.05
N GLN A 219 12.12 -9.30 -8.28
CA GLN A 219 13.49 -9.13 -7.80
C GLN A 219 13.93 -10.33 -6.96
N ARG A 220 13.06 -10.79 -6.03
CA ARG A 220 13.33 -11.96 -5.21
C ARG A 220 13.47 -13.25 -6.04
N GLN A 221 12.73 -13.39 -7.13
CA GLN A 221 12.86 -14.52 -8.04
C GLN A 221 14.18 -14.50 -8.83
N GLN A 222 14.69 -13.30 -9.14
CA GLN A 222 15.98 -13.13 -9.82
C GLN A 222 17.16 -13.35 -8.87
N ASP A 223 17.03 -12.92 -7.61
CA ASP A 223 18.01 -13.15 -6.56
C ASP A 223 17.35 -13.77 -5.33
N PRO A 224 17.27 -15.12 -5.26
CA PRO A 224 16.66 -15.82 -4.12
C PRO A 224 17.34 -15.61 -2.77
N ASN A 225 18.61 -15.14 -2.76
CA ASN A 225 19.36 -14.86 -1.55
C ASN A 225 19.17 -13.44 -1.03
N SER A 226 18.54 -12.55 -1.82
CA SER A 226 18.23 -11.20 -1.35
C SER A 226 17.29 -11.23 -0.15
N LYS A 227 17.37 -10.23 0.72
CA LYS A 227 16.48 -10.08 1.89
C LYS A 227 15.02 -10.02 1.42
N PRO A 228 14.10 -10.79 2.02
CA PRO A 228 12.68 -10.62 1.77
C PRO A 228 12.23 -9.21 2.14
N ARG A 229 11.44 -8.58 1.27
CA ARG A 229 10.84 -7.25 1.49
C ARG A 229 9.36 -7.30 1.20
N VAL A 230 8.62 -6.45 1.86
CA VAL A 230 7.18 -6.28 1.65
C VAL A 230 6.88 -4.86 1.16
N CYS A 231 5.74 -4.73 0.52
CA CYS A 231 5.15 -3.43 0.23
C CYS A 231 3.94 -3.24 1.13
N VAL A 232 3.95 -2.19 1.92
CA VAL A 232 2.87 -1.87 2.87
C VAL A 232 2.10 -0.66 2.37
N THR A 233 0.78 -0.72 2.42
CA THR A 233 -0.05 0.41 2.03
C THR A 233 -1.11 0.71 3.09
N TYR A 234 -1.25 1.99 3.41
CA TYR A 234 -2.21 2.52 4.38
C TYR A 234 -3.36 3.19 3.64
N PHE A 235 -4.57 3.02 4.17
CA PHE A 235 -5.78 3.64 3.61
C PHE A 235 -6.87 3.70 4.67
N GLY A 236 -7.83 4.61 4.50
CA GLY A 236 -9.03 4.68 5.35
C GLY A 236 -10.12 3.74 4.87
N GLU A 237 -11.09 3.41 5.74
CA GLU A 237 -12.22 2.56 5.39
C GLU A 237 -13.09 3.17 4.28
N GLY A 238 -13.21 4.49 4.20
CA GLY A 238 -13.87 5.17 3.08
C GLY A 238 -13.20 4.89 1.73
N ALA A 239 -11.88 4.80 1.70
CA ALA A 239 -11.13 4.42 0.51
C ALA A 239 -11.37 2.96 0.08
N ALA A 240 -11.80 2.09 1.00
CA ALA A 240 -12.16 0.71 0.67
C ALA A 240 -13.40 0.60 -0.23
N SER A 241 -14.19 1.67 -0.36
CA SER A 241 -15.33 1.75 -1.28
C SER A 241 -14.92 2.13 -2.71
N GLU A 242 -13.67 2.52 -2.94
CA GLU A 242 -13.16 2.86 -4.26
C GLU A 242 -12.87 1.61 -5.10
N GLY A 243 -13.04 1.72 -6.43
CA GLY A 243 -12.72 0.64 -7.35
C GLY A 243 -11.25 0.20 -7.30
N ASP A 244 -10.34 1.14 -7.06
CA ASP A 244 -8.90 0.90 -6.93
C ASP A 244 -8.55 -0.03 -5.78
N PHE A 245 -9.32 0.00 -4.67
CA PHE A 245 -9.15 -0.96 -3.56
C PHE A 245 -9.37 -2.39 -4.05
N HIS A 246 -10.49 -2.65 -4.70
CA HIS A 246 -10.83 -3.99 -5.19
C HIS A 246 -9.85 -4.47 -6.25
N ALA A 247 -9.46 -3.58 -7.17
CA ALA A 247 -8.45 -3.88 -8.19
C ALA A 247 -7.09 -4.23 -7.57
N ALA A 248 -6.64 -3.45 -6.59
CA ALA A 248 -5.37 -3.66 -5.89
C ALA A 248 -5.33 -5.01 -5.15
N MET A 249 -6.36 -5.31 -4.39
CA MET A 249 -6.50 -6.57 -3.65
C MET A 249 -6.49 -7.78 -4.60
N ASN A 250 -7.25 -7.68 -5.70
CA ASN A 250 -7.29 -8.74 -6.70
C ASN A 250 -5.94 -8.95 -7.40
N ILE A 251 -5.24 -7.88 -7.76
CA ILE A 251 -3.89 -7.95 -8.35
C ILE A 251 -2.93 -8.59 -7.35
N ALA A 252 -2.90 -8.13 -6.12
CA ALA A 252 -2.00 -8.66 -5.09
C ALA A 252 -2.25 -10.15 -4.84
N ALA A 253 -3.51 -10.55 -4.71
CA ALA A 253 -3.90 -11.94 -4.45
C ALA A 253 -3.59 -12.85 -5.64
N THR A 254 -4.05 -12.51 -6.85
CA THR A 254 -3.89 -13.35 -8.04
C THR A 254 -2.44 -13.48 -8.49
N ARG A 255 -1.60 -12.49 -8.20
CA ARG A 255 -0.16 -12.51 -8.48
C ARG A 255 0.67 -13.01 -7.30
N GLY A 256 0.08 -13.26 -6.12
CA GLY A 256 0.78 -13.67 -4.90
C GLY A 256 1.88 -12.68 -4.55
N CYS A 257 1.53 -11.41 -4.46
CA CYS A 257 2.47 -10.31 -4.18
C CYS A 257 2.75 -10.20 -2.68
N PRO A 258 3.98 -9.87 -2.25
CA PRO A 258 4.29 -9.58 -0.85
C PRO A 258 3.76 -8.18 -0.47
N ALA A 259 2.44 -8.07 -0.31
CA ALA A 259 1.74 -6.82 -0.02
C ALA A 259 0.97 -6.93 1.29
N ILE A 260 1.03 -5.87 2.12
CA ILE A 260 0.26 -5.73 3.36
C ILE A 260 -0.64 -4.50 3.20
N PHE A 261 -1.93 -4.68 3.46
CA PHE A 261 -2.95 -3.64 3.38
C PHE A 261 -3.42 -3.29 4.79
N ILE A 262 -3.13 -2.09 5.26
CA ILE A 262 -3.52 -1.61 6.59
C ILE A 262 -4.68 -0.64 6.44
N CYS A 263 -5.87 -1.10 6.80
CA CYS A 263 -7.08 -0.28 6.81
C CYS A 263 -7.21 0.43 8.15
N ARG A 264 -7.18 1.74 8.12
CA ARG A 264 -7.42 2.61 9.27
C ARG A 264 -8.91 2.93 9.34
N ASN A 265 -9.62 2.26 10.25
CA ASN A 265 -11.06 2.42 10.39
C ASN A 265 -11.39 3.38 11.54
N ASN A 266 -11.63 4.63 11.21
CA ASN A 266 -12.05 5.68 12.13
C ASN A 266 -13.56 6.02 12.01
N GLY A 267 -14.30 5.36 11.12
CA GLY A 267 -15.73 5.59 10.89
C GLY A 267 -16.05 6.79 10.00
N TYR A 268 -15.04 7.42 9.36
CA TYR A 268 -15.23 8.62 8.54
C TYR A 268 -14.48 8.51 7.21
N ALA A 269 -15.12 8.96 6.13
CA ALA A 269 -14.49 9.01 4.82
C ALA A 269 -13.38 10.06 4.74
N ILE A 270 -13.51 11.13 5.50
CA ILE A 270 -12.54 12.23 5.58
C ILE A 270 -12.41 12.69 7.04
#